data_f66144dd9c739f038b09173b95145e67
#
_entry.id   f66144dd9c739f038b09173b95145e67
#
_cell.length_a   1.000
_cell.length_b   1.000
_cell.length_c   1.000
_cell.angle_alpha   90.00
_cell.angle_beta   90.00
_cell.angle_gamma   90.00
#
_symmetry.space_group_name_H-M   'P 1'
#
loop_
_entity.id
_entity.type
_entity.pdbx_description
1 polymer ?
#
loop_
_entity_poly.entity_id
_entity_poly.type
_entity_poly.pdbx_seq_one_letter_code
_entity_poly.pdbx_strand_id
1 'polypeptide(L)'
;RNYELDLFNRYEHGEFFSRDSIKQNENELYYTSLGRPVYGGGGIMPDIFVPQDTTGVTSYLSTAINRGLTIQFTFQYTDNNRKKLSQYETEEELLNYLRHQGLVEQFVRFAESKGLKRRNILIQKSYKLLEKNIYGNIIYNMLGLEAYLQYFNKTDATVNKGIEILEKGEAFPKAPVAVEEEDTKDKKNEKKKRTAQAYRIVEDPTLYFDYAEASIS
;
A
#
# COMPACT_ATOMS: atom_id res chain seq x y z
N ARG A 1 2.78 -17.24 17.10
CA ARG A 1 1.82 -16.35 16.47
C ARG A 1 1.62 -16.76 15.01
N ASN A 2 0.38 -16.93 14.58
CA ASN A 2 0.10 -17.23 13.18
C ASN A 2 -0.03 -15.90 12.40
N TYR A 3 0.95 -15.56 11.58
CA TYR A 3 1.01 -14.29 10.86
C TYR A 3 -0.13 -14.12 9.83
N GLU A 4 -0.58 -15.20 9.20
CA GLU A 4 -1.67 -15.14 8.23
C GLU A 4 -3.00 -14.75 8.90
N LEU A 5 -3.30 -15.35 10.05
CA LEU A 5 -4.46 -14.99 10.86
C LEU A 5 -4.35 -13.60 11.48
N ASP A 6 -3.13 -13.14 11.79
CA ASP A 6 -2.92 -11.80 12.36
C ASP A 6 -3.33 -10.71 11.37
N LEU A 7 -2.92 -10.82 10.12
CA LEU A 7 -3.30 -9.86 9.06
C LEU A 7 -4.82 -9.81 8.87
N PHE A 8 -5.46 -10.98 8.83
CA PHE A 8 -6.91 -11.09 8.68
C PHE A 8 -7.65 -10.47 9.88
N ASN A 9 -7.22 -10.79 11.11
CA ASN A 9 -7.79 -10.22 12.32
C ASN A 9 -7.67 -8.68 12.36
N ARG A 10 -6.53 -8.13 11.96
CA ARG A 10 -6.31 -6.68 11.89
C ARG A 10 -7.23 -6.02 10.86
N TYR A 11 -7.46 -6.68 9.73
CA TYR A 11 -8.42 -6.21 8.74
C TYR A 11 -9.85 -6.19 9.29
N GLU A 12 -10.29 -7.28 9.94
CA GLU A 12 -11.62 -7.37 10.57
C GLU A 12 -11.83 -6.35 11.70
N HIS A 13 -10.76 -6.06 12.47
CA HIS A 13 -10.82 -5.05 13.54
C HIS A 13 -10.75 -3.60 13.01
N GLY A 14 -10.62 -3.40 11.70
CA GLY A 14 -10.65 -2.08 11.08
C GLY A 14 -9.34 -1.29 11.21
N GLU A 15 -8.23 -1.93 11.54
CA GLU A 15 -6.93 -1.26 11.72
C GLU A 15 -6.40 -0.59 10.46
N PHE A 16 -6.85 -1.02 9.28
CA PHE A 16 -6.50 -0.39 8.00
C PHE A 16 -7.35 0.83 7.65
N PHE A 17 -8.48 1.00 8.34
CA PHE A 17 -9.48 2.03 8.03
C PHE A 17 -9.53 3.15 9.07
N SER A 18 -9.12 2.87 10.31
CA SER A 18 -9.14 3.84 11.41
C SER A 18 -7.92 3.68 12.31
N ARG A 19 -7.28 4.81 12.60
CA ARG A 19 -6.17 4.88 13.56
C ARG A 19 -6.60 4.40 14.95
N ASP A 20 -7.80 4.73 15.37
CA ASP A 20 -8.32 4.42 16.71
C ASP A 20 -8.58 2.91 16.91
N SER A 21 -8.66 2.15 15.81
CA SER A 21 -8.80 0.69 15.86
C SER A 21 -7.47 -0.03 16.14
N ILE A 22 -6.33 0.66 16.01
CA ILE A 22 -5.01 0.06 16.19
C ILE A 22 -4.70 -0.05 17.68
N LYS A 23 -4.64 -1.29 18.18
CA LYS A 23 -4.30 -1.57 19.58
C LYS A 23 -2.79 -1.68 19.75
N GLN A 24 -2.21 -0.83 20.56
CA GLN A 24 -0.81 -0.90 20.96
C GLN A 24 -0.69 -1.69 22.26
N ASN A 25 0.31 -2.56 22.34
CA ASN A 25 0.62 -3.26 23.59
C ASN A 25 1.60 -2.39 24.41
N GLU A 26 1.08 -1.64 25.36
CA GLU A 26 1.88 -0.76 26.22
C GLU A 26 2.94 -1.52 27.04
N ASN A 27 2.77 -2.82 27.26
CA ASN A 27 3.75 -3.64 27.97
C ASN A 27 4.97 -4.00 27.10
N GLU A 28 4.91 -3.78 25.79
CA GLU A 28 6.00 -4.06 24.84
C GLU A 28 6.52 -2.76 24.22
N LEU A 29 6.81 -1.78 25.06
CA LEU A 29 7.39 -0.51 24.64
C LEU A 29 8.93 -0.66 24.52
N TYR A 30 9.43 -0.32 23.35
CA TYR A 30 10.85 -0.28 23.00
C TYR A 30 11.24 1.11 22.53
N TYR A 31 12.54 1.39 22.47
CA TYR A 31 13.05 2.66 21.95
C TYR A 31 14.06 2.42 20.85
N THR A 32 13.96 3.19 19.78
CA THR A 32 14.98 3.20 18.72
C THR A 32 16.28 3.80 19.23
N SER A 33 17.37 3.69 18.47
CA SER A 33 18.66 4.32 18.78
C SER A 33 18.57 5.85 18.94
N LEU A 34 17.58 6.47 18.28
CA LEU A 34 17.30 7.91 18.38
C LEU A 34 16.29 8.26 19.49
N GLY A 35 15.93 7.31 20.35
CA GLY A 35 15.03 7.53 21.49
C GLY A 35 13.54 7.60 21.13
N ARG A 36 13.13 7.18 19.91
CA ARG A 36 11.71 7.13 19.55
C ARG A 36 11.04 5.90 20.16
N PRO A 37 9.85 6.06 20.79
CA PRO A 37 9.11 4.92 21.28
C PRO A 37 8.53 4.10 20.11
N VAL A 38 8.64 2.79 20.20
CA VAL A 38 8.03 1.83 19.28
C VAL A 38 7.42 0.69 20.09
N TYR A 39 6.30 0.14 19.62
CA TYR A 39 5.58 -0.91 20.32
C TYR A 39 5.77 -2.24 19.62
N GLY A 40 5.97 -3.29 20.41
CA GLY A 40 6.04 -4.65 19.92
C GLY A 40 4.67 -5.29 19.73
N GLY A 41 4.67 -6.49 19.16
CA GLY A 41 3.49 -7.35 19.12
C GLY A 41 2.45 -7.06 18.03
N GLY A 42 2.46 -5.89 17.40
CA GLY A 42 1.42 -5.48 16.43
C GLY A 42 1.91 -5.12 15.02
N GLY A 43 3.21 -5.28 14.74
CA GLY A 43 3.83 -4.76 13.52
C GLY A 43 4.30 -3.31 13.70
N ILE A 44 4.75 -2.69 12.62
CA ILE A 44 5.30 -1.32 12.65
C ILE A 44 4.14 -0.33 12.51
N MET A 45 3.95 0.51 13.51
CA MET A 45 2.98 1.59 13.47
C MET A 45 3.52 2.74 12.61
N PRO A 46 2.80 3.21 11.59
CA PRO A 46 3.22 4.37 10.82
C PRO A 46 3.10 5.65 11.66
N ASP A 47 4.03 6.59 11.49
CA ASP A 47 3.95 7.91 12.14
C ASP A 47 2.76 8.72 11.63
N ILE A 48 2.46 8.57 10.33
CA ILE A 48 1.35 9.23 9.67
C ILE A 48 0.45 8.15 9.09
N PHE A 49 -0.74 8.04 9.65
CA PHE A 49 -1.74 7.08 9.19
C PHE A 49 -2.54 7.68 8.03
N VAL A 50 -2.57 6.97 6.90
CA VAL A 50 -3.44 7.28 5.77
C VAL A 50 -4.47 6.15 5.65
N PRO A 51 -5.75 6.41 5.94
CA PRO A 51 -6.76 5.36 5.88
C PRO A 51 -6.98 4.88 4.45
N GLN A 52 -7.27 3.60 4.29
CA GLN A 52 -7.63 3.03 3.00
C GLN A 52 -9.00 3.57 2.57
N ASP A 53 -9.06 4.21 1.39
CA ASP A 53 -10.33 4.63 0.80
C ASP A 53 -11.06 3.42 0.20
N THR A 54 -12.22 3.11 0.77
CA THR A 54 -13.12 2.05 0.29
C THR A 54 -14.31 2.61 -0.50
N THR A 55 -14.33 3.91 -0.75
CA THR A 55 -15.41 4.57 -1.49
C THR A 55 -15.53 3.99 -2.89
N GLY A 56 -16.72 3.54 -3.25
CA GLY A 56 -16.98 2.94 -4.56
C GLY A 56 -16.58 1.47 -4.69
N VAL A 57 -16.02 0.85 -3.66
CA VAL A 57 -15.81 -0.61 -3.64
C VAL A 57 -17.16 -1.30 -3.47
N THR A 58 -17.53 -2.13 -4.44
CA THR A 58 -18.79 -2.88 -4.42
C THR A 58 -18.52 -4.37 -4.63
N SER A 59 -19.48 -5.21 -4.27
CA SER A 59 -19.38 -6.65 -4.51
C SER A 59 -19.24 -7.00 -6.00
N TYR A 60 -19.79 -6.19 -6.91
CA TYR A 60 -19.60 -6.36 -8.35
C TYR A 60 -18.12 -6.17 -8.74
N LEU A 61 -17.51 -5.07 -8.30
CA LEU A 61 -16.11 -4.77 -8.55
C LEU A 61 -15.20 -5.85 -7.94
N SER A 62 -15.40 -6.19 -6.67
CA SER A 62 -14.60 -7.21 -5.98
C SER A 62 -14.71 -8.57 -6.70
N THR A 63 -15.91 -8.98 -7.12
CA THR A 63 -16.09 -10.23 -7.87
C THR A 63 -15.40 -10.17 -9.22
N ALA A 64 -15.49 -9.05 -9.94
CA ALA A 64 -14.85 -8.86 -11.23
C ALA A 64 -13.33 -8.99 -11.14
N ILE A 65 -12.73 -8.37 -10.11
CA ILE A 65 -11.28 -8.42 -9.86
C ILE A 65 -10.85 -9.82 -9.41
N ASN A 66 -11.51 -10.39 -8.39
CA ASN A 66 -11.14 -11.69 -7.82
C ASN A 66 -11.26 -12.85 -8.83
N ARG A 67 -12.18 -12.75 -9.79
CA ARG A 67 -12.29 -13.69 -10.90
C ARG A 67 -11.35 -13.38 -12.07
N GLY A 68 -10.53 -12.34 -11.97
CA GLY A 68 -9.59 -11.91 -13.01
C GLY A 68 -10.27 -11.42 -14.30
N LEU A 69 -11.57 -11.05 -14.25
CA LEU A 69 -12.31 -10.67 -15.44
C LEU A 69 -11.82 -9.36 -16.06
N THR A 70 -11.36 -8.42 -15.24
CA THR A 70 -10.79 -7.16 -15.72
C THR A 70 -9.49 -7.40 -16.48
N ILE A 71 -8.61 -8.28 -15.98
CA ILE A 71 -7.36 -8.65 -16.64
C ILE A 71 -7.64 -9.38 -17.97
N GLN A 72 -8.57 -10.35 -17.97
CA GLN A 72 -8.93 -11.07 -19.18
C GLN A 72 -9.49 -10.13 -20.26
N PHE A 73 -10.40 -9.24 -19.88
CA PHE A 73 -10.97 -8.26 -20.81
C PHE A 73 -9.91 -7.32 -21.39
N THR A 74 -9.08 -6.74 -20.53
CA THR A 74 -8.07 -5.77 -20.95
C THR A 74 -7.01 -6.41 -21.82
N PHE A 75 -6.59 -7.64 -21.52
CA PHE A 75 -5.69 -8.39 -22.36
C PHE A 75 -6.29 -8.61 -23.76
N GLN A 76 -7.53 -9.11 -23.84
CA GLN A 76 -8.23 -9.33 -25.11
C GLN A 76 -8.45 -8.03 -25.89
N TYR A 77 -8.83 -6.95 -25.21
CA TYR A 77 -9.00 -5.64 -25.82
C TYR A 77 -7.68 -5.11 -26.40
N THR A 78 -6.61 -5.19 -25.62
CA THR A 78 -5.27 -4.74 -26.02
C THR A 78 -4.80 -5.53 -27.24
N ASP A 79 -4.93 -6.86 -27.22
CA ASP A 79 -4.46 -7.72 -28.29
C ASP A 79 -5.21 -7.44 -29.62
N ASN A 80 -6.53 -7.33 -29.53
CA ASN A 80 -7.37 -6.99 -30.69
C ASN A 80 -7.13 -5.61 -31.28
N ASN A 81 -6.62 -4.66 -30.48
CA ASN A 81 -6.41 -3.27 -30.87
C ASN A 81 -4.92 -2.87 -30.89
N ARG A 82 -4.00 -3.81 -30.74
CA ARG A 82 -2.54 -3.55 -30.57
C ARG A 82 -1.99 -2.60 -31.60
N LYS A 83 -2.27 -2.82 -32.89
CA LYS A 83 -1.81 -1.96 -33.99
C LYS A 83 -2.25 -0.51 -33.84
N LYS A 84 -3.44 -0.26 -33.30
CA LYS A 84 -3.96 1.08 -33.07
C LYS A 84 -3.40 1.67 -31.80
N LEU A 85 -3.31 0.88 -30.73
CA LEU A 85 -2.81 1.34 -29.44
C LEU A 85 -1.32 1.66 -29.46
N SER A 86 -0.54 0.98 -30.31
CA SER A 86 0.91 1.24 -30.47
C SER A 86 1.26 2.59 -31.09
N GLN A 87 0.28 3.39 -31.49
CA GLN A 87 0.48 4.77 -31.95
C GLN A 87 0.67 5.75 -30.77
N TYR A 88 0.30 5.35 -29.57
CA TYR A 88 0.39 6.18 -28.37
C TYR A 88 1.62 5.77 -27.57
N GLU A 89 2.58 6.68 -27.48
CA GLU A 89 3.86 6.42 -26.82
C GLU A 89 3.87 6.87 -25.35
N THR A 90 2.93 7.74 -24.99
CA THR A 90 2.81 8.26 -23.62
C THR A 90 1.51 7.80 -22.95
N GLU A 91 1.54 7.76 -21.60
CA GLU A 91 0.36 7.46 -20.78
C GLU A 91 -0.79 8.43 -21.10
N GLU A 92 -0.49 9.72 -21.22
CA GLU A 92 -1.49 10.77 -21.42
C GLU A 92 -2.22 10.64 -22.77
N GLU A 93 -1.48 10.41 -23.84
CA GLU A 93 -2.04 10.17 -25.16
C GLU A 93 -2.95 8.93 -25.17
N LEU A 94 -2.45 7.84 -24.59
CA LEU A 94 -3.21 6.60 -24.50
C LEU A 94 -4.49 6.79 -23.68
N LEU A 95 -4.42 7.46 -22.52
CA LEU A 95 -5.59 7.77 -21.70
C LEU A 95 -6.61 8.63 -22.43
N ASN A 96 -6.16 9.67 -23.16
CA ASN A 96 -7.05 10.52 -23.93
C ASN A 96 -7.81 9.72 -24.98
N TYR A 97 -7.18 8.75 -25.62
CA TYR A 97 -7.85 7.83 -26.52
C TYR A 97 -8.85 6.91 -25.77
N LEU A 98 -8.43 6.26 -24.68
CA LEU A 98 -9.25 5.28 -23.95
C LEU A 98 -10.53 5.88 -23.37
N ARG A 99 -10.50 7.13 -22.91
CA ARG A 99 -11.66 7.84 -22.37
C ARG A 99 -12.85 7.91 -23.33
N HIS A 100 -12.60 7.87 -24.63
CA HIS A 100 -13.65 7.96 -25.67
C HIS A 100 -14.13 6.58 -26.15
N GLN A 101 -13.60 5.47 -25.58
CA GLN A 101 -13.93 4.13 -26.07
C GLN A 101 -15.11 3.45 -25.35
N GLY A 102 -15.62 4.03 -24.26
CA GLY A 102 -16.72 3.42 -23.49
C GLY A 102 -16.39 2.05 -22.91
N LEU A 103 -15.16 1.87 -22.44
CA LEU A 103 -14.61 0.56 -22.06
C LEU A 103 -15.30 -0.10 -20.88
N VAL A 104 -15.85 0.68 -19.95
CA VAL A 104 -16.60 0.12 -18.81
C VAL A 104 -17.84 -0.63 -19.28
N GLU A 105 -18.57 -0.09 -20.25
CA GLU A 105 -19.76 -0.78 -20.80
C GLU A 105 -19.38 -2.01 -21.61
N GLN A 106 -18.29 -1.96 -22.37
CA GLN A 106 -17.75 -3.12 -23.08
C GLN A 106 -17.33 -4.21 -22.10
N PHE A 107 -16.65 -3.82 -21.01
CA PHE A 107 -16.29 -4.74 -19.92
C PHE A 107 -17.51 -5.36 -19.27
N VAL A 108 -18.55 -4.61 -18.98
CA VAL A 108 -19.78 -5.13 -18.35
C VAL A 108 -20.43 -6.22 -19.23
N ARG A 109 -20.50 -6.01 -20.55
CA ARG A 109 -21.00 -7.04 -21.49
C ARG A 109 -20.11 -8.26 -21.53
N PHE A 110 -18.80 -8.06 -21.54
CA PHE A 110 -17.83 -9.16 -21.46
C PHE A 110 -18.00 -9.95 -20.15
N ALA A 111 -18.08 -9.27 -19.02
CA ALA A 111 -18.24 -9.90 -17.71
C ALA A 111 -19.56 -10.69 -17.63
N GLU A 112 -20.63 -10.18 -18.22
CA GLU A 112 -21.92 -10.86 -18.30
C GLU A 112 -21.82 -12.14 -19.14
N SER A 113 -21.13 -12.11 -20.27
CA SER A 113 -20.86 -13.31 -21.09
C SER A 113 -20.02 -14.37 -20.34
N LYS A 114 -19.26 -13.96 -19.32
CA LYS A 114 -18.51 -14.83 -18.43
C LYS A 114 -19.29 -15.21 -17.15
N GLY A 115 -20.58 -14.90 -17.10
CA GLY A 115 -21.48 -15.28 -16.00
C GLY A 115 -21.45 -14.34 -14.79
N LEU A 116 -20.87 -13.14 -14.91
CA LEU A 116 -21.02 -12.09 -13.88
C LEU A 116 -22.27 -11.25 -14.21
N LYS A 117 -23.36 -11.52 -13.51
CA LYS A 117 -24.63 -10.87 -13.74
C LYS A 117 -24.54 -9.35 -13.61
N ARG A 118 -25.07 -8.62 -14.59
CA ARG A 118 -25.12 -7.14 -14.58
C ARG A 118 -25.87 -6.59 -13.36
N ARG A 119 -25.31 -5.60 -12.68
CA ARG A 119 -25.87 -4.92 -11.50
C ARG A 119 -25.67 -3.40 -11.62
N ASN A 120 -26.58 -2.73 -12.31
CA ASN A 120 -26.42 -1.32 -12.70
C ASN A 120 -26.07 -0.39 -11.54
N ILE A 121 -26.73 -0.51 -10.38
CA ILE A 121 -26.47 0.34 -9.21
C ILE A 121 -25.03 0.12 -8.69
N LEU A 122 -24.58 -1.12 -8.61
CA LEU A 122 -23.23 -1.44 -8.12
C LEU A 122 -22.17 -1.00 -9.14
N ILE A 123 -22.43 -1.20 -10.42
CA ILE A 123 -21.56 -0.76 -11.51
C ILE A 123 -21.41 0.76 -11.49
N GLN A 124 -22.51 1.49 -11.34
CA GLN A 124 -22.47 2.95 -11.27
C GLN A 124 -21.66 3.46 -10.06
N LYS A 125 -21.86 2.84 -8.90
CA LYS A 125 -21.08 3.17 -7.69
C LYS A 125 -19.57 2.90 -7.87
N SER A 126 -19.19 1.84 -8.58
CA SER A 126 -17.81 1.46 -8.84
C SER A 126 -17.24 1.99 -10.13
N TYR A 127 -17.98 2.82 -10.87
CA TYR A 127 -17.63 3.20 -12.25
C TYR A 127 -16.19 3.72 -12.37
N LYS A 128 -15.80 4.66 -11.52
CA LYS A 128 -14.46 5.24 -11.51
C LYS A 128 -13.37 4.22 -11.19
N LEU A 129 -13.64 3.28 -10.28
CA LEU A 129 -12.69 2.22 -9.92
C LEU A 129 -12.57 1.17 -11.02
N LEU A 130 -13.68 0.81 -11.68
CA LEU A 130 -13.66 -0.06 -12.87
C LEU A 130 -12.86 0.59 -14.00
N GLU A 131 -13.14 1.86 -14.30
CA GLU A 131 -12.45 2.64 -15.31
C GLU A 131 -10.95 2.70 -15.02
N LYS A 132 -10.58 3.08 -13.79
CA LYS A 132 -9.17 3.15 -13.35
C LYS A 132 -8.47 1.80 -13.51
N ASN A 133 -9.12 0.71 -13.14
CA ASN A 133 -8.55 -0.63 -13.24
C ASN A 133 -8.39 -1.08 -14.71
N ILE A 134 -9.39 -0.84 -15.55
CA ILE A 134 -9.36 -1.17 -16.97
C ILE A 134 -8.25 -0.36 -17.69
N TYR A 135 -8.22 0.95 -17.48
CA TYR A 135 -7.20 1.80 -18.11
C TYR A 135 -5.81 1.44 -17.64
N GLY A 136 -5.62 1.24 -16.34
CA GLY A 136 -4.33 0.84 -15.78
C GLY A 136 -3.80 -0.46 -16.38
N ASN A 137 -4.65 -1.47 -16.50
CA ASN A 137 -4.25 -2.73 -17.12
C ASN A 137 -3.88 -2.59 -18.61
N ILE A 138 -4.58 -1.73 -19.37
CA ILE A 138 -4.24 -1.46 -20.77
C ILE A 138 -2.92 -0.69 -20.86
N ILE A 139 -2.69 0.29 -19.99
CA ILE A 139 -1.42 1.02 -19.88
C ILE A 139 -0.29 0.04 -19.58
N TYR A 140 -0.48 -0.86 -18.61
CA TYR A 140 0.49 -1.92 -18.31
C TYR A 140 0.84 -2.77 -19.53
N ASN A 141 -0.19 -3.21 -20.27
CA ASN A 141 -0.02 -4.08 -21.44
C ASN A 141 0.70 -3.39 -22.62
N MET A 142 0.57 -2.07 -22.73
CA MET A 142 1.12 -1.30 -23.85
C MET A 142 2.43 -0.58 -23.51
N LEU A 143 2.51 0.01 -22.34
CA LEU A 143 3.61 0.91 -21.94
C LEU A 143 4.45 0.35 -20.78
N GLY A 144 4.04 -0.78 -20.19
CA GLY A 144 4.78 -1.46 -19.14
C GLY A 144 4.54 -0.93 -17.73
N LEU A 145 5.34 -1.47 -16.80
CA LEU A 145 5.16 -1.28 -15.36
C LEU A 145 5.35 0.18 -14.91
N GLU A 146 6.31 0.89 -15.48
CA GLU A 146 6.60 2.27 -15.09
C GLU A 146 5.42 3.19 -15.35
N ALA A 147 4.84 3.16 -16.55
CA ALA A 147 3.66 3.94 -16.89
C ALA A 147 2.43 3.55 -16.05
N TYR A 148 2.28 2.26 -15.76
CA TYR A 148 1.24 1.76 -14.85
C TYR A 148 1.37 2.36 -13.44
N LEU A 149 2.58 2.34 -12.86
CA LEU A 149 2.82 2.91 -11.53
C LEU A 149 2.60 4.42 -11.53
N GLN A 150 3.06 5.14 -12.55
CA GLN A 150 2.80 6.57 -12.70
C GLN A 150 1.30 6.88 -12.72
N TYR A 151 0.52 6.11 -13.48
CA TYR A 151 -0.93 6.26 -13.56
C TYR A 151 -1.63 6.08 -12.21
N PHE A 152 -1.28 5.02 -11.47
CA PHE A 152 -1.90 4.74 -10.17
C PHE A 152 -1.46 5.71 -9.08
N ASN A 153 -0.17 6.09 -9.05
CA ASN A 153 0.39 6.97 -8.04
C ASN A 153 -0.18 8.40 -8.08
N LYS A 154 -0.60 8.89 -9.24
CA LYS A 154 -1.24 10.22 -9.38
C LYS A 154 -2.44 10.41 -8.43
N THR A 155 -3.14 9.34 -8.11
CA THR A 155 -4.34 9.36 -7.26
C THR A 155 -4.22 8.52 -5.99
N ASP A 156 -3.03 8.03 -5.69
CA ASP A 156 -2.78 7.28 -4.46
C ASP A 156 -2.63 8.25 -3.28
N ALA A 157 -3.51 8.10 -2.28
CA ALA A 157 -3.53 9.00 -1.12
C ALA A 157 -2.25 8.88 -0.28
N THR A 158 -1.68 7.67 -0.18
CA THR A 158 -0.47 7.42 0.60
C THR A 158 0.75 8.04 -0.07
N VAL A 159 0.88 7.86 -1.40
CA VAL A 159 1.96 8.48 -2.20
C VAL A 159 1.86 10.00 -2.13
N ASN A 160 0.67 10.56 -2.36
CA ASN A 160 0.45 12.01 -2.32
C ASN A 160 0.73 12.59 -0.93
N LYS A 161 0.36 11.87 0.15
CA LYS A 161 0.70 12.29 1.51
C LYS A 161 2.20 12.24 1.77
N GLY A 162 2.90 11.24 1.26
CA GLY A 162 4.35 11.15 1.32
C GLY A 162 5.04 12.33 0.62
N ILE A 163 4.59 12.68 -0.59
CA ILE A 163 5.10 13.84 -1.34
C ILE A 163 4.88 15.13 -0.54
N GLU A 164 3.67 15.35 -0.03
CA GLU A 164 3.34 16.54 0.79
C GLU A 164 4.30 16.70 1.99
N ILE A 165 4.61 15.60 2.68
CA ILE A 165 5.50 15.60 3.84
C ILE A 165 6.94 15.94 3.43
N LEU A 166 7.40 15.36 2.31
CA LEU A 166 8.74 15.65 1.78
C LEU A 166 8.88 17.11 1.35
N GLU A 167 7.88 17.65 0.67
CA GLU A 167 7.87 19.07 0.24
C GLU A 167 7.87 20.05 1.42
N LYS A 168 7.21 19.68 2.54
CA LYS A 168 7.22 20.47 3.79
C LYS A 168 8.50 20.31 4.60
N GLY A 169 9.39 19.41 4.24
CA GLY A 169 10.60 19.09 5.00
C GLY A 169 10.33 18.37 6.33
N GLU A 170 9.18 17.72 6.45
CA GLU A 170 8.72 17.03 7.67
C GLU A 170 9.03 15.51 7.64
N ALA A 171 9.78 15.05 6.65
CA ALA A 171 10.09 13.63 6.46
C ALA A 171 10.87 12.98 7.64
N PHE A 172 11.63 13.80 8.36
CA PHE A 172 12.38 13.36 9.53
C PHE A 172 11.80 14.06 10.77
N PRO A 173 10.91 13.41 11.53
CA PRO A 173 10.39 13.99 12.76
C PRO A 173 11.56 14.31 13.69
N LYS A 174 11.57 15.53 14.25
CA LYS A 174 12.57 15.93 15.22
C LYS A 174 12.55 14.94 16.38
N ALA A 175 13.71 14.44 16.78
CA ALA A 175 13.81 13.60 17.97
C ALA A 175 13.06 14.30 19.13
N PRO A 176 12.22 13.59 19.91
CA PRO A 176 11.59 14.19 21.07
C PRO A 176 12.70 14.77 21.93
N VAL A 177 12.56 16.05 22.28
CA VAL A 177 13.47 16.70 23.25
C VAL A 177 13.41 15.83 24.49
N ALA A 178 14.56 15.30 24.90
CA ALA A 178 14.64 14.47 26.09
C ALA A 178 14.08 15.28 27.25
N VAL A 179 12.92 14.91 27.77
CA VAL A 179 12.46 15.39 29.06
C VAL A 179 13.46 14.79 30.04
N GLU A 180 14.21 15.63 30.73
CA GLU A 180 15.09 15.21 31.83
C GLU A 180 14.20 14.56 32.90
N GLU A 181 14.02 13.27 32.86
CA GLU A 181 13.44 12.49 33.94
C GLU A 181 14.50 12.44 35.07
N GLU A 182 14.11 12.84 36.25
CA GLU A 182 14.92 12.68 37.46
C GLU A 182 15.31 11.18 37.62
N ASP A 183 16.59 10.91 37.38
CA ASP A 183 17.18 9.56 37.37
C ASP A 183 17.28 9.02 38.80
N THR A 184 16.48 8.01 39.12
CA THR A 184 16.81 7.13 40.24
C THR A 184 17.96 6.19 39.77
N LYS A 185 19.00 6.06 40.61
CA LYS A 185 20.31 5.41 40.30
C LYS A 185 20.22 3.99 39.72
N ASP A 186 19.16 3.25 39.98
CA ASP A 186 19.01 1.87 39.54
C ASP A 186 18.61 1.72 38.07
N LYS A 187 17.86 2.69 37.51
CA LYS A 187 17.50 2.70 36.08
C LYS A 187 18.66 3.05 35.15
N LYS A 188 19.67 3.76 35.68
CA LYS A 188 20.84 4.22 34.91
C LYS A 188 21.77 3.09 34.47
N ASN A 189 21.89 2.03 35.27
CA ASN A 189 22.76 0.88 34.97
C ASN A 189 22.14 -0.07 33.93
N GLU A 190 20.81 -0.23 33.93
CA GLU A 190 20.10 -1.02 32.90
C GLU A 190 20.07 -0.29 31.55
N LYS A 191 19.85 1.04 31.56
CA LYS A 191 19.86 1.88 30.35
C LYS A 191 21.24 1.87 29.69
N LYS A 192 22.34 1.97 30.46
CA LYS A 192 23.72 1.86 29.95
C LYS A 192 24.04 0.49 29.32
N LYS A 193 23.56 -0.62 29.90
CA LYS A 193 23.74 -1.96 29.33
C LYS A 193 22.99 -2.13 28.00
N ARG A 194 21.75 -1.64 27.90
CA ARG A 194 20.92 -1.71 26.68
C ARG A 194 21.46 -0.80 25.57
N THR A 195 21.93 0.41 25.90
CA THR A 195 22.55 1.33 24.94
C THR A 195 23.87 0.77 24.41
N ALA A 196 24.72 0.18 25.27
CA ALA A 196 25.98 -0.43 24.87
C ALA A 196 25.78 -1.66 23.94
N GLN A 197 24.69 -2.40 24.11
CA GLN A 197 24.34 -3.52 23.26
C GLN A 197 23.81 -3.07 21.90
N ALA A 198 23.04 -1.97 21.85
CA ALA A 198 22.59 -1.35 20.61
C ALA A 198 23.74 -0.73 19.79
N TYR A 199 24.70 -0.08 20.43
CA TYR A 199 25.89 0.48 19.76
C TYR A 199 26.79 -0.60 19.17
N ARG A 200 26.89 -1.79 19.78
CA ARG A 200 27.69 -2.92 19.23
C ARG A 200 27.16 -3.43 17.90
N ILE A 201 25.85 -3.35 17.66
CA ILE A 201 25.20 -3.78 16.40
C ILE A 201 25.45 -2.77 15.27
N VAL A 202 25.67 -1.48 15.59
CA VAL A 202 25.90 -0.42 14.58
C VAL A 202 27.37 -0.33 14.17
N GLU A 203 28.32 -0.71 15.04
CA GLU A 203 29.77 -0.65 14.75
C GLU A 203 30.31 -1.85 13.99
N ASP A 204 29.59 -2.97 13.94
CA ASP A 204 30.00 -4.16 13.19
C ASP A 204 28.95 -4.57 12.13
N PRO A 205 29.06 -4.05 10.90
CA PRO A 205 28.14 -4.39 9.82
C PRO A 205 28.23 -5.87 9.38
N THR A 206 29.25 -6.63 9.80
CA THR A 206 29.36 -8.06 9.47
C THR A 206 28.33 -8.92 10.20
N LEU A 207 27.83 -8.48 11.37
CA LEU A 207 26.74 -9.14 12.09
C LEU A 207 25.39 -9.11 11.33
N TYR A 208 25.26 -8.24 10.34
CA TYR A 208 24.06 -8.18 9.49
C TYR A 208 24.02 -9.29 8.44
N PHE A 209 25.17 -9.81 8.02
CA PHE A 209 25.27 -10.87 7.00
C PHE A 209 25.00 -12.26 7.58
N ASP A 210 25.37 -12.52 8.83
CA ASP A 210 25.14 -13.82 9.48
C ASP A 210 23.65 -14.12 9.75
N TYR A 211 22.81 -13.08 9.91
CA TYR A 211 21.36 -13.25 10.06
C TYR A 211 20.64 -13.53 8.74
N ALA A 212 21.16 -13.08 7.61
CA ALA A 212 20.57 -13.31 6.30
C ALA A 212 20.81 -14.74 5.79
N GLU A 213 21.96 -15.36 6.12
CA GLU A 213 22.26 -16.75 5.74
C GLU A 213 21.52 -17.79 6.59
N ALA A 214 21.23 -17.48 7.86
CA ALA A 214 20.47 -18.37 8.75
C ALA A 214 18.97 -18.47 8.42
N SER A 215 18.46 -17.60 7.55
CA SER A 215 17.04 -17.59 7.15
C SER A 215 16.76 -18.32 5.83
N ILE A 216 17.79 -18.92 5.19
CA ILE A 216 17.69 -19.59 3.88
C ILE A 216 18.02 -21.11 3.97
N SER A 217 18.27 -21.61 5.17
CA SER A 217 18.50 -23.06 5.38
C SER A 217 17.29 -23.77 6.01
#